data_9f70692d3da179bc56fb8ab5e8b66509
#
_entry.id   9f70692d3da179bc56fb8ab5e8b66509
#
_cell.length_a   1.000
_cell.length_b   1.000
_cell.length_c   1.000
_cell.angle_alpha   90.00
_cell.angle_beta   90.00
_cell.angle_gamma   90.00
#
_symmetry.space_group_name_H-M   'P 1'
#
loop_
_entity.id
_entity.type
_entity.pdbx_description
1 polymer ?
#
loop_
_entity_poly.entity_id
_entity_poly.type
_entity_poly.pdbx_seq_one_letter_code
_entity_poly.pdbx_strand_id
1 'polypeptide(L)'
;MRNAFISGTGSYTPPDVVTNDDLRTRFGIDTSHEWILQRTGIEARRFSAAGVATSDLGLEAAKRALENANLAPQDLDLILFATLSPDHAFPGCGVYLQEKLGLCDGANAKFVPAMDVRNQCSGFLYSLATAHAFVRSGAAKHVLVVGAETHSPMLDLSTRGRGVATLFGDGAGAVIVSRTEENRGIGEISLGADGRYADVLSQKVWDIK
;
A
#
# COMPACT_ATOMS: atom_id res chain seq x y z
N MET A 1 -26.29 -16.31 0.33
CA MET A 1 -25.87 -14.90 0.03
C MET A 1 -24.36 -14.91 -0.05
N ARG A 2 -23.75 -14.36 -1.10
CA ARG A 2 -22.28 -14.32 -1.21
C ARG A 2 -21.74 -13.27 -0.26
N ASN A 3 -20.85 -13.65 0.64
CA ASN A 3 -20.15 -12.73 1.53
C ASN A 3 -18.67 -12.67 1.15
N ALA A 4 -18.02 -11.56 1.50
CA ALA A 4 -16.60 -11.33 1.31
C ALA A 4 -15.92 -11.28 2.68
N PHE A 5 -14.81 -11.98 2.86
CA PHE A 5 -14.04 -11.98 4.09
C PHE A 5 -12.55 -11.90 3.80
N ILE A 6 -11.77 -11.45 4.76
CA ILE A 6 -10.31 -11.47 4.67
C ILE A 6 -9.84 -12.89 5.02
N SER A 7 -9.32 -13.60 4.02
CA SER A 7 -8.83 -14.97 4.14
C SER A 7 -7.34 -15.07 4.42
N GLY A 8 -6.58 -14.02 4.14
CA GLY A 8 -5.14 -13.96 4.41
C GLY A 8 -4.66 -12.54 4.55
N THR A 9 -3.59 -12.34 5.33
CA THR A 9 -2.94 -11.06 5.55
C THR A 9 -1.44 -11.20 5.44
N GLY A 10 -0.77 -10.15 4.98
CA GLY A 10 0.69 -10.09 4.90
C GLY A 10 1.17 -8.65 5.04
N SER A 11 2.39 -8.48 5.51
CA SER A 11 3.02 -7.18 5.62
C SER A 11 4.53 -7.30 5.37
N TYR A 12 5.13 -6.21 4.92
CA TYR A 12 6.56 -6.10 4.78
C TYR A 12 7.03 -4.71 5.18
N THR A 13 8.13 -4.64 5.92
CA THR A 13 8.82 -3.41 6.24
C THR A 13 10.30 -3.56 5.86
N PRO A 14 10.92 -2.54 5.26
CA PRO A 14 12.35 -2.55 4.96
C PRO A 14 13.21 -2.79 6.21
N PRO A 15 14.43 -3.37 6.05
CA PRO A 15 15.29 -3.68 7.20
C PRO A 15 15.93 -2.45 7.85
N ASP A 16 16.18 -1.35 7.11
CA ASP A 16 16.82 -0.14 7.68
C ASP A 16 15.86 0.57 8.64
N VAL A 17 16.22 0.52 9.92
CA VAL A 17 15.51 1.23 11.00
C VAL A 17 16.12 2.62 11.13
N VAL A 18 15.30 3.64 10.93
CA VAL A 18 15.68 5.04 11.11
C VAL A 18 14.99 5.56 12.37
N THR A 19 15.75 5.71 13.45
CA THR A 19 15.26 6.27 14.71
C THR A 19 15.06 7.78 14.62
N ASN A 20 14.42 8.37 15.63
CA ASN A 20 14.31 9.82 15.72
C ASN A 20 15.69 10.49 15.86
N ASP A 21 16.62 9.86 16.55
CA ASP A 21 17.99 10.37 16.65
C ASP A 21 18.78 10.25 15.35
N ASP A 22 18.49 9.22 14.53
CA ASP A 22 19.09 9.08 13.20
C ASP A 22 18.68 10.23 12.28
N LEU A 23 17.48 10.78 12.40
CA LEU A 23 17.07 11.96 11.61
C LEU A 23 17.98 13.14 11.86
N ARG A 24 18.46 13.30 13.09
CA ARG A 24 19.44 14.33 13.44
C ARG A 24 20.86 13.93 13.04
N THR A 25 21.30 12.72 13.37
CA THR A 25 22.71 12.31 13.26
C THR A 25 23.09 11.88 11.84
N ARG A 26 22.20 11.17 11.11
CA ARG A 26 22.45 10.71 9.74
C ARG A 26 22.09 11.77 8.69
N PHE A 27 21.05 12.58 8.95
CA PHE A 27 20.50 13.51 7.93
C PHE A 27 20.66 14.99 8.31
N GLY A 28 21.10 15.31 9.53
CA GLY A 28 21.34 16.69 9.96
C GLY A 28 20.08 17.51 10.19
N ILE A 29 18.91 16.87 10.38
CA ILE A 29 17.66 17.57 10.65
C ILE A 29 17.71 18.15 12.07
N ASP A 30 17.43 19.42 12.24
CA ASP A 30 17.30 20.07 13.55
C ASP A 30 16.03 19.61 14.25
N THR A 31 16.14 18.50 15.00
CA THR A 31 15.04 17.84 15.72
C THR A 31 15.58 17.05 16.92
N SER A 32 14.68 16.54 17.77
CA SER A 32 15.01 15.62 18.84
C SER A 32 14.00 14.49 18.94
N HIS A 33 14.40 13.39 19.59
CA HIS A 33 13.50 12.28 19.88
C HIS A 33 12.24 12.76 20.61
N GLU A 34 12.38 13.58 21.64
CA GLU A 34 11.28 14.10 22.46
C GLU A 34 10.33 14.97 21.63
N TRP A 35 10.90 15.84 20.77
CA TRP A 35 10.12 16.71 19.89
C TRP A 35 9.20 15.93 18.95
N ILE A 36 9.73 14.84 18.36
CA ILE A 36 8.98 13.97 17.45
C ILE A 36 7.96 13.15 18.21
N LEU A 37 8.39 12.50 19.31
CA LEU A 37 7.54 11.61 20.11
C LEU A 37 6.30 12.33 20.66
N GLN A 38 6.48 13.54 21.22
CA GLN A 38 5.38 14.34 21.77
C GLN A 38 4.32 14.74 20.73
N ARG A 39 4.72 14.88 19.45
CA ARG A 39 3.83 15.32 18.37
C ARG A 39 3.21 14.19 17.57
N THR A 40 3.87 13.06 17.49
CA THR A 40 3.52 12.00 16.56
C THR A 40 3.36 10.63 17.21
N GLY A 41 3.96 10.42 18.38
CA GLY A 41 4.07 9.09 18.99
C GLY A 41 5.06 8.16 18.24
N ILE A 42 5.75 8.63 17.19
CA ILE A 42 6.65 7.81 16.36
C ILE A 42 8.04 7.77 17.00
N GLU A 43 8.55 6.57 17.23
CA GLU A 43 9.91 6.34 17.73
C GLU A 43 10.91 6.07 16.61
N ALA A 44 10.48 5.36 15.57
CA ALA A 44 11.29 5.00 14.41
C ALA A 44 10.43 4.80 13.16
N ARG A 45 11.06 4.81 11.99
CA ARG A 45 10.48 4.45 10.70
C ARG A 45 11.42 3.51 9.96
N ARG A 46 10.97 3.00 8.83
CA ARG A 46 11.77 2.15 7.96
C ARG A 46 12.02 2.85 6.64
N PHE A 47 13.23 2.78 6.14
CA PHE A 47 13.59 3.29 4.82
C PHE A 47 14.07 2.17 3.92
N SER A 48 13.65 2.22 2.67
CA SER A 48 14.06 1.27 1.63
C SER A 48 15.47 1.60 1.16
N ALA A 49 16.19 0.57 0.75
CA ALA A 49 17.45 0.75 0.05
C ALA A 49 17.22 1.43 -1.32
N ALA A 50 18.26 2.09 -1.83
CA ALA A 50 18.20 2.69 -3.17
C ALA A 50 17.84 1.63 -4.22
N GLY A 51 16.94 1.97 -5.13
CA GLY A 51 16.49 1.09 -6.21
C GLY A 51 15.37 0.13 -5.82
N VAL A 52 14.94 0.09 -4.56
CA VAL A 52 13.76 -0.70 -4.16
C VAL A 52 12.50 0.08 -4.51
N ALA A 53 11.66 -0.50 -5.34
CA ALA A 53 10.42 0.08 -5.82
C ALA A 53 9.23 -0.25 -4.88
N THR A 54 8.15 0.53 -4.98
CA THR A 54 6.93 0.30 -4.19
C THR A 54 6.30 -1.07 -4.50
N SER A 55 6.36 -1.51 -5.75
CA SER A 55 5.87 -2.83 -6.13
C SER A 55 6.73 -3.98 -5.56
N ASP A 56 8.01 -3.75 -5.23
CA ASP A 56 8.85 -4.74 -4.53
C ASP A 56 8.38 -4.96 -3.10
N LEU A 57 8.08 -3.87 -2.39
CA LEU A 57 7.50 -3.96 -1.03
C LEU A 57 6.14 -4.66 -1.08
N GLY A 58 5.31 -4.28 -2.07
CA GLY A 58 4.00 -4.90 -2.32
C GLY A 58 4.11 -6.39 -2.59
N LEU A 59 5.12 -6.84 -3.35
CA LEU A 59 5.38 -8.26 -3.64
C LEU A 59 5.61 -9.07 -2.36
N GLU A 60 6.45 -8.58 -1.46
CA GLU A 60 6.76 -9.29 -0.22
C GLU A 60 5.53 -9.38 0.71
N ALA A 61 4.74 -8.32 0.80
CA ALA A 61 3.47 -8.36 1.53
C ALA A 61 2.46 -9.31 0.88
N ALA A 62 2.34 -9.28 -0.45
CA ALA A 62 1.44 -10.13 -1.22
C ALA A 62 1.77 -11.62 -1.08
N LYS A 63 3.05 -12.00 -1.14
CA LYS A 63 3.50 -13.39 -0.93
C LYS A 63 3.06 -13.91 0.43
N ARG A 64 3.25 -13.13 1.49
CA ARG A 64 2.83 -13.50 2.86
C ARG A 64 1.32 -13.59 3.00
N ALA A 65 0.56 -12.70 2.34
CA ALA A 65 -0.89 -12.76 2.34
C ALA A 65 -1.43 -14.00 1.62
N LEU A 66 -0.83 -14.38 0.49
CA LEU A 66 -1.15 -15.59 -0.26
C LEU A 66 -0.83 -16.85 0.55
N GLU A 67 0.36 -16.91 1.15
CA GLU A 67 0.76 -18.01 2.04
C GLU A 67 -0.22 -18.15 3.22
N ASN A 68 -0.56 -17.06 3.88
CA ASN A 68 -1.50 -17.04 5.00
C ASN A 68 -2.92 -17.47 4.58
N ALA A 69 -3.32 -17.18 3.34
CA ALA A 69 -4.58 -17.63 2.75
C ALA A 69 -4.54 -19.08 2.23
N ASN A 70 -3.35 -19.70 2.18
CA ASN A 70 -3.11 -20.99 1.52
C ASN A 70 -3.57 -20.99 0.04
N LEU A 71 -3.21 -19.93 -0.70
CA LEU A 71 -3.50 -19.72 -2.11
C LEU A 71 -2.22 -19.53 -2.92
N ALA A 72 -2.25 -20.00 -4.17
CA ALA A 72 -1.25 -19.68 -5.17
C ALA A 72 -1.59 -18.34 -5.87
N PRO A 73 -0.61 -17.64 -6.48
CA PRO A 73 -0.90 -16.46 -7.29
C PRO A 73 -1.94 -16.71 -8.38
N GLN A 74 -1.95 -17.90 -8.97
CA GLN A 74 -2.89 -18.33 -10.04
C GLN A 74 -4.34 -18.43 -9.56
N ASP A 75 -4.60 -18.45 -8.24
CA ASP A 75 -5.96 -18.46 -7.69
C ASP A 75 -6.59 -17.06 -7.69
N LEU A 76 -5.79 -16.00 -7.88
CA LEU A 76 -6.27 -14.61 -7.88
C LEU A 76 -7.12 -14.31 -9.12
N ASP A 77 -8.18 -13.53 -8.94
CA ASP A 77 -9.06 -13.04 -10.00
C ASP A 77 -8.92 -11.53 -10.25
N LEU A 78 -8.33 -10.79 -9.30
CA LEU A 78 -8.11 -9.34 -9.39
C LEU A 78 -6.99 -8.91 -8.45
N ILE A 79 -6.18 -7.96 -8.89
CA ILE A 79 -5.19 -7.24 -8.07
C ILE A 79 -5.61 -5.77 -7.96
N LEU A 80 -5.71 -5.26 -6.73
CA LEU A 80 -5.92 -3.86 -6.42
C LEU A 80 -4.70 -3.34 -5.66
N PHE A 81 -4.06 -2.31 -6.18
CA PHE A 81 -2.86 -1.73 -5.59
C PHE A 81 -3.12 -0.27 -5.21
N ALA A 82 -3.06 0.04 -3.91
CA ALA A 82 -3.22 1.40 -3.40
C ALA A 82 -1.86 2.01 -3.10
N THR A 83 -1.52 3.10 -3.77
CA THR A 83 -0.26 3.82 -3.55
C THR A 83 -0.33 5.27 -3.99
N LEU A 84 0.49 6.13 -3.35
CA LEU A 84 0.83 7.49 -3.76
C LEU A 84 2.22 7.59 -4.40
N SER A 85 3.06 6.60 -4.17
CA SER A 85 4.46 6.53 -4.60
C SER A 85 4.65 5.39 -5.61
N PRO A 86 3.93 5.39 -6.76
CA PRO A 86 4.04 4.31 -7.73
C PRO A 86 5.44 4.28 -8.35
N ASP A 87 5.87 3.10 -8.79
CA ASP A 87 7.14 2.90 -9.49
C ASP A 87 7.24 3.79 -10.74
N HIS A 88 6.11 3.95 -11.43
CA HIS A 88 5.93 4.81 -12.59
C HIS A 88 4.58 5.50 -12.53
N ALA A 89 4.46 6.68 -13.16
CA ALA A 89 3.19 7.41 -13.24
C ALA A 89 2.09 6.58 -13.93
N PHE A 90 2.47 5.73 -14.86
CA PHE A 90 1.65 4.70 -15.52
C PHE A 90 2.59 3.56 -16.00
N PRO A 91 2.14 2.31 -16.14
CA PRO A 91 0.76 1.82 -16.03
C PRO A 91 0.25 1.61 -14.59
N GLY A 92 1.10 1.78 -13.57
CA GLY A 92 0.78 1.56 -12.17
C GLY A 92 1.48 0.32 -11.58
N CYS A 93 1.49 0.22 -10.23
CA CYS A 93 2.16 -0.85 -9.50
C CYS A 93 1.45 -2.20 -9.62
N GLY A 94 0.13 -2.21 -9.85
CA GLY A 94 -0.64 -3.46 -9.92
C GLY A 94 -0.17 -4.39 -11.03
N VAL A 95 0.17 -3.85 -12.21
CA VAL A 95 0.66 -4.66 -13.34
C VAL A 95 2.11 -5.11 -13.12
N TYR A 96 2.97 -4.31 -12.48
CA TYR A 96 4.31 -4.76 -12.09
C TYR A 96 4.24 -5.86 -11.04
N LEU A 97 3.31 -5.76 -10.07
CA LEU A 97 3.08 -6.81 -9.09
C LEU A 97 2.58 -8.10 -9.76
N GLN A 98 1.70 -8.00 -10.78
CA GLN A 98 1.24 -9.15 -11.56
C GLN A 98 2.42 -9.92 -12.18
N GLU A 99 3.33 -9.21 -12.84
CA GLU A 99 4.55 -9.78 -13.43
C GLU A 99 5.43 -10.43 -12.36
N LYS A 100 5.74 -9.69 -11.28
CA LYS A 100 6.59 -10.15 -10.18
C LYS A 100 6.04 -11.37 -9.44
N LEU A 101 4.73 -11.56 -9.45
CA LEU A 101 4.07 -12.77 -8.94
C LEU A 101 4.17 -13.98 -9.90
N GLY A 102 4.79 -13.81 -11.08
CA GLY A 102 4.93 -14.86 -12.09
C GLY A 102 3.63 -15.22 -12.80
N LEU A 103 2.66 -14.31 -12.84
CA LEU A 103 1.35 -14.56 -13.44
C LEU A 103 1.36 -14.46 -14.98
N CYS A 104 2.36 -13.82 -15.55
CA CYS A 104 2.45 -13.56 -16.99
C CYS A 104 3.24 -14.62 -17.76
N ASP A 105 3.91 -15.55 -17.06
CA ASP A 105 4.91 -16.42 -17.66
C ASP A 105 4.48 -17.88 -17.80
N GLY A 106 4.98 -18.53 -18.85
CA GLY A 106 4.90 -19.97 -19.05
C GLY A 106 3.52 -20.50 -19.45
N ALA A 107 3.41 -21.83 -19.42
CA ALA A 107 2.18 -22.54 -19.81
C ALA A 107 0.99 -22.32 -18.89
N ASN A 108 1.22 -21.81 -17.68
CA ASN A 108 0.21 -21.51 -16.66
C ASN A 108 -0.05 -20.00 -16.51
N ALA A 109 0.32 -19.19 -17.50
CA ALA A 109 0.07 -17.75 -17.48
C ALA A 109 -1.42 -17.46 -17.25
N LYS A 110 -1.69 -16.59 -16.29
CA LYS A 110 -3.06 -16.11 -16.00
C LYS A 110 -3.05 -14.57 -16.03
N PHE A 111 -3.71 -14.00 -17.02
CA PHE A 111 -3.81 -12.55 -17.19
C PHE A 111 -4.83 -11.97 -16.19
N VAL A 112 -4.44 -11.99 -14.91
CA VAL A 112 -5.25 -11.46 -13.81
C VAL A 112 -5.40 -9.94 -13.99
N PRO A 113 -6.61 -9.38 -14.02
CA PRO A 113 -6.79 -7.94 -14.06
C PRO A 113 -6.08 -7.26 -12.88
N ALA A 114 -5.41 -6.13 -13.16
CA ALA A 114 -4.74 -5.34 -12.16
C ALA A 114 -5.03 -3.86 -12.35
N MET A 115 -5.28 -3.15 -11.27
CA MET A 115 -5.48 -1.69 -11.29
C MET A 115 -4.96 -1.04 -10.02
N ASP A 116 -4.48 0.19 -10.17
CA ASP A 116 -4.09 1.02 -9.04
C ASP A 116 -5.27 1.86 -8.56
N VAL A 117 -5.36 2.03 -7.25
CA VAL A 117 -6.32 2.92 -6.60
C VAL A 117 -5.56 4.08 -5.97
N ARG A 118 -5.69 5.26 -6.58
CA ARG A 118 -5.06 6.48 -6.08
C ARG A 118 -6.05 7.29 -5.27
N ASN A 119 -6.14 7.01 -3.99
CA ASN A 119 -6.99 7.73 -3.05
C ASN A 119 -6.26 8.05 -1.75
N GLN A 120 -5.02 8.48 -1.88
CA GLN A 120 -4.12 8.91 -0.81
C GLN A 120 -4.11 7.90 0.37
N CYS A 121 -3.98 8.40 1.59
CA CYS A 121 -3.89 7.59 2.82
C CYS A 121 -5.10 6.65 3.03
N SER A 122 -6.25 6.93 2.41
CA SER A 122 -7.44 6.08 2.45
C SER A 122 -7.49 5.03 1.33
N GLY A 123 -6.51 5.00 0.42
CA GLY A 123 -6.51 4.14 -0.78
C GLY A 123 -6.75 2.68 -0.47
N PHE A 124 -6.14 2.15 0.60
CA PHE A 124 -6.35 0.77 1.02
C PHE A 124 -7.82 0.50 1.39
N LEU A 125 -8.50 1.41 2.10
CA LEU A 125 -9.90 1.24 2.47
C LEU A 125 -10.83 1.28 1.26
N TYR A 126 -10.57 2.17 0.30
CA TYR A 126 -11.32 2.21 -0.98
C TYR A 126 -11.06 0.96 -1.82
N SER A 127 -9.82 0.45 -1.84
CA SER A 127 -9.50 -0.83 -2.48
C SER A 127 -10.20 -2.00 -1.82
N LEU A 128 -10.27 -2.01 -0.48
CA LEU A 128 -11.00 -3.04 0.28
C LEU A 128 -12.50 -3.01 -0.04
N ALA A 129 -13.10 -1.81 -0.12
CA ALA A 129 -14.50 -1.64 -0.53
C ALA A 129 -14.74 -2.14 -1.96
N THR A 130 -13.81 -1.85 -2.87
CA THR A 130 -13.85 -2.31 -4.26
C THR A 130 -13.75 -3.83 -4.32
N ALA A 131 -12.80 -4.45 -3.61
CA ALA A 131 -12.66 -5.91 -3.52
C ALA A 131 -13.93 -6.56 -2.98
N HIS A 132 -14.49 -5.99 -1.91
CA HIS A 132 -15.76 -6.46 -1.33
C HIS A 132 -16.90 -6.45 -2.36
N ALA A 133 -17.02 -5.38 -3.16
CA ALA A 133 -18.04 -5.28 -4.20
C ALA A 133 -17.84 -6.33 -5.31
N PHE A 134 -16.60 -6.54 -5.79
CA PHE A 134 -16.28 -7.55 -6.80
C PHE A 134 -16.58 -8.97 -6.30
N VAL A 135 -16.25 -9.29 -5.07
CA VAL A 135 -16.52 -10.61 -4.49
C VAL A 135 -18.02 -10.82 -4.27
N ARG A 136 -18.73 -9.83 -3.74
CA ARG A 136 -20.18 -9.94 -3.51
C ARG A 136 -20.99 -10.02 -4.77
N SER A 137 -20.62 -9.33 -5.82
CA SER A 137 -21.27 -9.42 -7.14
C SER A 137 -21.02 -10.79 -7.80
N GLY A 138 -19.97 -11.50 -7.39
CA GLY A 138 -19.54 -12.76 -8.00
C GLY A 138 -18.63 -12.56 -9.22
N ALA A 139 -18.16 -11.33 -9.47
CA ALA A 139 -17.20 -11.03 -10.53
C ALA A 139 -15.80 -11.56 -10.20
N ALA A 140 -15.48 -11.73 -8.92
CA ALA A 140 -14.23 -12.32 -8.43
C ALA A 140 -14.51 -13.27 -7.26
N LYS A 141 -13.61 -14.26 -7.08
CA LYS A 141 -13.60 -15.17 -5.92
C LYS A 141 -12.51 -14.80 -4.93
N HIS A 142 -11.32 -14.45 -5.44
CA HIS A 142 -10.15 -14.06 -4.65
C HIS A 142 -9.55 -12.77 -5.20
N VAL A 143 -9.54 -11.71 -4.39
CA VAL A 143 -8.99 -10.41 -4.74
C VAL A 143 -7.81 -10.11 -3.83
N LEU A 144 -6.64 -9.86 -4.42
CA LEU A 144 -5.48 -9.33 -3.70
C LEU A 144 -5.63 -7.81 -3.59
N VAL A 145 -5.58 -7.29 -2.37
CA VAL A 145 -5.54 -5.86 -2.07
C VAL A 145 -4.20 -5.55 -1.43
N VAL A 146 -3.44 -4.65 -2.03
CA VAL A 146 -2.14 -4.20 -1.52
C VAL A 146 -2.19 -2.70 -1.25
N GLY A 147 -1.64 -2.27 -0.13
CA GLY A 147 -1.27 -0.89 0.15
C GLY A 147 0.22 -0.83 0.40
N ALA A 148 0.96 -0.08 -0.39
CA ALA A 148 2.40 0.04 -0.26
C ALA A 148 2.88 1.44 -0.61
N GLU A 149 3.92 1.88 0.12
CA GLU A 149 4.52 3.19 -0.10
C GLU A 149 6.04 3.11 0.05
N THR A 150 6.74 3.83 -0.84
CA THR A 150 8.16 4.14 -0.76
C THR A 150 8.32 5.65 -0.73
N HIS A 151 8.14 6.25 0.44
CA HIS A 151 8.19 7.71 0.62
C HIS A 151 9.61 8.23 0.82
N SER A 152 10.52 7.43 1.38
CA SER A 152 11.85 7.88 1.80
C SER A 152 12.65 8.59 0.71
N PRO A 153 12.62 8.20 -0.60
CA PRO A 153 13.34 8.91 -1.65
C PRO A 153 12.78 10.29 -1.99
N MET A 154 11.52 10.56 -1.60
CA MET A 154 10.83 11.82 -1.92
C MET A 154 10.80 12.80 -0.76
N LEU A 155 11.29 12.41 0.42
CA LEU A 155 11.30 13.26 1.61
C LEU A 155 12.39 14.33 1.50
N ASP A 156 12.05 15.56 1.85
CA ASP A 156 13.03 16.59 2.14
C ASP A 156 13.65 16.31 3.52
N LEU A 157 14.78 15.61 3.52
CA LEU A 157 15.54 15.22 4.72
C LEU A 157 16.42 16.38 5.23
N SER A 158 16.00 17.62 5.03
CA SER A 158 16.58 18.81 5.65
C SER A 158 15.70 19.34 6.79
N THR A 159 16.20 20.29 7.56
CA THR A 159 15.41 20.96 8.61
C THR A 159 14.13 21.61 8.07
N ARG A 160 14.12 22.07 6.81
CA ARG A 160 12.93 22.61 6.15
C ARG A 160 11.82 21.56 6.03
N GLY A 161 12.18 20.32 5.66
CA GLY A 161 11.25 19.21 5.50
C GLY A 161 10.85 18.50 6.82
N ARG A 162 11.36 18.93 7.97
CA ARG A 162 11.19 18.30 9.27
C ARG A 162 9.75 17.90 9.58
N GLY A 163 8.77 18.76 9.27
CA GLY A 163 7.36 18.52 9.56
C GLY A 163 6.77 17.30 8.85
N VAL A 164 7.35 16.90 7.72
CA VAL A 164 6.91 15.76 6.90
C VAL A 164 7.85 14.57 7.08
N ALA A 165 9.16 14.80 7.05
CA ALA A 165 10.18 13.75 7.13
C ALA A 165 10.10 12.93 8.43
N THR A 166 9.56 13.50 9.51
CA THR A 166 9.39 12.81 10.78
C THR A 166 8.16 11.90 10.82
N LEU A 167 7.22 12.02 9.86
CA LEU A 167 5.95 11.29 9.85
C LEU A 167 5.99 10.02 8.99
N PHE A 168 6.72 10.04 7.88
CA PHE A 168 6.62 9.01 6.85
C PHE A 168 7.80 8.05 6.86
N GLY A 169 7.55 6.85 6.37
CA GLY A 169 8.50 5.79 6.10
C GLY A 169 7.96 4.90 4.99
N ASP A 170 8.62 3.77 4.77
CA ASP A 170 8.33 2.83 3.71
C ASP A 170 7.77 1.52 4.28
N GLY A 171 6.89 0.88 3.52
CA GLY A 171 6.32 -0.40 3.91
C GLY A 171 5.16 -0.83 3.04
N ALA A 172 4.70 -2.05 3.25
CA ALA A 172 3.56 -2.62 2.55
C ALA A 172 2.71 -3.48 3.48
N GLY A 173 1.40 -3.46 3.21
CA GLY A 173 0.43 -4.39 3.76
C GLY A 173 -0.42 -4.98 2.63
N ALA A 174 -0.82 -6.24 2.78
CA ALA A 174 -1.68 -6.91 1.81
C ALA A 174 -2.73 -7.78 2.50
N VAL A 175 -3.89 -7.90 1.86
CA VAL A 175 -4.93 -8.85 2.26
C VAL A 175 -5.48 -9.59 1.04
N ILE A 176 -5.91 -10.82 1.26
CA ILE A 176 -6.73 -11.56 0.31
C ILE A 176 -8.19 -11.45 0.75
N VAL A 177 -9.02 -10.90 -0.13
CA VAL A 177 -10.48 -10.86 0.06
C VAL A 177 -11.08 -12.01 -0.73
N SER A 178 -11.69 -12.96 -0.01
CA SER A 178 -12.23 -14.18 -0.59
C SER A 178 -13.75 -14.28 -0.39
N ARG A 179 -14.39 -15.04 -1.29
CA ARG A 179 -15.81 -15.37 -1.19
C ARG A 179 -16.05 -16.42 -0.12
N THR A 180 -17.13 -16.25 0.63
CA THR A 180 -17.69 -17.27 1.51
C THR A 180 -19.22 -17.31 1.40
N GLU A 181 -19.80 -18.46 1.65
CA GLU A 181 -21.26 -18.66 1.80
C GLU A 181 -21.67 -18.60 3.29
N GLU A 182 -20.70 -18.53 4.20
CA GLU A 182 -20.96 -18.42 5.63
C GLU A 182 -21.48 -17.03 5.99
N ASN A 183 -22.19 -16.92 7.10
CA ASN A 183 -22.66 -15.65 7.64
C ASN A 183 -21.56 -14.93 8.44
N ARG A 184 -20.45 -14.64 7.76
CA ARG A 184 -19.30 -13.89 8.27
C ARG A 184 -18.69 -13.04 7.16
N GLY A 185 -17.91 -12.05 7.51
CA GLY A 185 -17.15 -11.31 6.53
C GLY A 185 -17.02 -9.83 6.85
N ILE A 186 -16.66 -9.06 5.82
CA ILE A 186 -16.58 -7.61 5.88
C ILE A 186 -18.02 -7.08 6.01
N GLY A 187 -18.25 -6.30 7.08
CA GLY A 187 -19.55 -5.70 7.35
C GLY A 187 -19.86 -4.48 6.49
N GLU A 188 -20.63 -3.56 7.04
CA GLU A 188 -20.95 -2.32 6.38
C GLU A 188 -19.70 -1.44 6.19
N ILE A 189 -19.55 -0.87 5.00
CA ILE A 189 -18.43 0.01 4.64
C ILE A 189 -18.97 1.42 4.47
N SER A 190 -18.41 2.37 5.21
CA SER A 190 -18.70 3.80 5.07
C SER A 190 -17.47 4.51 4.53
N LEU A 191 -17.63 5.17 3.38
CA LEU A 191 -16.60 5.98 2.74
C LEU A 191 -17.11 7.41 2.57
N GLY A 192 -16.19 8.39 2.59
CA GLY A 192 -16.55 9.78 2.41
C GLY A 192 -15.36 10.62 1.98
N ALA A 193 -15.65 11.80 1.42
CA ALA A 193 -14.67 12.82 1.08
C ALA A 193 -15.29 14.20 1.23
N ASP A 194 -14.48 15.19 1.62
CA ASP A 194 -14.89 16.59 1.66
C ASP A 194 -13.96 17.44 0.79
N GLY A 195 -14.40 17.73 -0.43
CA GLY A 195 -13.62 18.49 -1.41
C GLY A 195 -13.35 19.95 -1.02
N ARG A 196 -14.02 20.48 0.01
CA ARG A 196 -13.76 21.85 0.50
C ARG A 196 -12.36 21.99 1.09
N TYR A 197 -11.76 20.89 1.53
CA TYR A 197 -10.44 20.84 2.16
C TYR A 197 -9.35 20.24 1.25
N ALA A 198 -9.58 20.16 -0.06
CA ALA A 198 -8.66 19.51 -1.00
C ALA A 198 -7.24 20.09 -0.96
N ASP A 199 -7.09 21.41 -0.72
CA ASP A 199 -5.80 22.09 -0.70
C ASP A 199 -5.07 22.04 0.66
N VAL A 200 -5.69 21.51 1.71
CA VAL A 200 -5.07 21.45 3.06
C VAL A 200 -3.84 20.53 3.07
N LEU A 201 -3.88 19.44 2.30
CA LEU A 201 -2.76 18.54 2.10
C LEU A 201 -2.72 18.14 0.63
N SER A 202 -1.95 18.84 -0.17
CA SER A 202 -1.88 18.65 -1.61
C SER A 202 -0.45 18.70 -2.14
N GLN A 203 -0.18 17.91 -3.19
CA GLN A 203 1.06 17.95 -3.94
C GLN A 203 0.75 18.14 -5.43
N LYS A 204 1.21 19.22 -6.01
CA LYS A 204 1.10 19.44 -7.45
C LYS A 204 2.10 18.54 -8.18
N VAL A 205 1.60 17.75 -9.13
CA VAL A 205 2.44 16.89 -9.98
C VAL A 205 2.87 17.63 -11.24
N TRP A 206 1.95 18.41 -11.81
CA TRP A 206 2.19 19.25 -12.98
C TRP A 206 1.63 20.65 -12.75
N ASP A 207 2.37 21.65 -13.20
CA ASP A 207 1.85 23.03 -13.27
C ASP A 207 1.08 23.17 -14.61
N ILE A 208 -0.20 22.81 -14.57
CA ILE A 208 -1.11 23.05 -15.70
C ILE A 208 -1.61 24.47 -15.55
N LYS A 209 -1.07 25.37 -16.36
CA LYS A 209 -1.53 26.77 -16.47
C LYS A 209 -2.69 26.86 -17.46
#